data_77453354b4eec17a675ae29107755142
#
_entry.id   77453354b4eec17a675ae29107755142
#
_cell.length_a   1.000
_cell.length_b   1.000
_cell.length_c   1.000
_cell.angle_alpha   90.00
_cell.angle_beta   90.00
_cell.angle_gamma   90.00
#
_symmetry.space_group_name_H-M   'P 1'
#
loop_
_entity.id
_entity.type
_entity.pdbx_description
1 polymer ?
#
loop_
_entity_poly.entity_id
_entity_poly.type
_entity_poly.pdbx_seq_one_letter_code
_entity_poly.pdbx_strand_id
1 'polypeptide(L)'
;EVIETGTVTPVNGISAAGQPNENAFKVFAKEGYTTVIDLRTSSEDRGLNEPKVVSELGMNYVSLPIGNDGLTFENAKILNKYLEQASGPVLLHCGSSNRVGAMLALSKKISGIDINNALSIGRSAGLTSLENAVIKVLKSNKFKED
;
A
#
# COMPACT_ATOMS: atom_id res chain seq x y z
N GLU A 1 2.15 5.78 15.18
CA GLU A 1 2.97 4.81 15.90
C GLU A 1 4.30 4.61 15.20
N VAL A 2 5.38 4.55 15.95
CA VAL A 2 6.72 4.35 15.40
C VAL A 2 7.10 2.90 15.61
N ILE A 3 7.36 2.22 14.50
CA ILE A 3 7.93 0.88 14.51
C ILE A 3 9.41 1.03 14.17
N GLU A 4 10.23 0.07 14.53
CA GLU A 4 11.68 0.15 14.46
C GLU A 4 12.23 0.70 13.13
N THR A 5 11.56 0.47 12.04
CA THR A 5 11.99 0.92 10.71
C THR A 5 11.28 2.18 10.23
N GLY A 6 10.51 2.85 11.08
CA GLY A 6 9.90 4.08 10.70
C GLY A 6 8.51 4.27 11.25
N THR A 7 7.80 5.20 10.64
CA THR A 7 6.46 5.56 11.06
C THR A 7 5.43 4.76 10.27
N VAL A 8 4.51 4.16 10.99
CA VAL A 8 3.37 3.46 10.38
C VAL A 8 2.16 4.36 10.52
N THR A 9 1.51 4.63 9.39
CA THR A 9 0.36 5.52 9.35
C THR A 9 -0.90 4.72 9.09
N PRO A 10 -1.80 4.58 10.08
CA PRO A 10 -3.08 3.91 9.85
C PRO A 10 -3.99 4.74 8.95
N VAL A 11 -4.55 4.12 7.93
CA VAL A 11 -5.49 4.77 7.02
C VAL A 11 -6.63 3.80 6.76
N ASN A 12 -7.81 4.08 7.32
CA ASN A 12 -9.01 3.27 7.07
C ASN A 12 -8.81 1.76 7.31
N GLY A 13 -8.15 1.38 8.40
CA GLY A 13 -7.92 -0.03 8.73
C GLY A 13 -6.71 -0.65 8.02
N ILE A 14 -6.01 0.12 7.25
CA ILE A 14 -4.79 -0.27 6.56
C ILE A 14 -3.64 0.52 7.16
N SER A 15 -2.54 -0.14 7.47
CA SER A 15 -1.34 0.55 7.91
C SER A 15 -0.39 0.73 6.73
N ALA A 16 -0.04 1.98 6.46
CA ALA A 16 0.85 2.35 5.36
C ALA A 16 2.27 2.51 5.89
N ALA A 17 3.25 2.00 5.16
CA ALA A 17 4.63 2.03 5.62
C ALA A 17 5.63 2.09 4.48
N GLY A 18 6.86 2.51 4.80
CA GLY A 18 8.02 2.23 3.98
C GLY A 18 8.46 0.78 4.19
N GLN A 19 9.68 0.45 3.80
CA GLN A 19 10.15 -0.94 3.92
C GLN A 19 10.36 -1.34 5.38
N PRO A 20 9.58 -2.30 5.90
CA PRO A 20 9.81 -2.79 7.27
C PRO A 20 11.00 -3.74 7.32
N ASN A 21 11.64 -3.83 8.49
CA ASN A 21 12.64 -4.86 8.74
C ASN A 21 11.98 -6.05 9.44
N GLU A 22 12.79 -7.07 9.74
CA GLU A 22 12.26 -8.29 10.35
C GLU A 22 11.58 -8.02 11.69
N ASN A 23 12.19 -7.16 12.52
CA ASN A 23 11.60 -6.83 13.81
C ASN A 23 10.24 -6.15 13.67
N ALA A 24 10.10 -5.27 12.68
CA ALA A 24 8.82 -4.61 12.43
C ALA A 24 7.75 -5.62 12.02
N PHE A 25 8.09 -6.58 11.16
CA PHE A 25 7.14 -7.63 10.80
C PHE A 25 6.70 -8.45 12.00
N LYS A 26 7.63 -8.73 12.94
CA LYS A 26 7.28 -9.45 14.17
C LYS A 26 6.26 -8.66 15.00
N VAL A 27 6.44 -7.34 15.07
CA VAL A 27 5.49 -6.48 15.79
C VAL A 27 4.11 -6.52 15.13
N PHE A 28 4.05 -6.41 13.79
CA PHE A 28 2.78 -6.46 13.08
C PHE A 28 2.07 -7.80 13.31
N ALA A 29 2.81 -8.90 13.24
CA ALA A 29 2.24 -10.22 13.46
C ALA A 29 1.66 -10.32 14.87
N LYS A 30 2.39 -9.82 15.87
CA LYS A 30 1.95 -9.84 17.26
C LYS A 30 0.71 -8.98 17.49
N GLU A 31 0.58 -7.91 16.72
CA GLU A 31 -0.58 -6.99 16.80
C GLU A 31 -1.80 -7.53 16.06
N GLY A 32 -1.71 -8.71 15.46
CA GLY A 32 -2.85 -9.34 14.82
C GLY A 32 -3.00 -9.05 13.33
N TYR A 33 -2.00 -8.48 12.69
CA TYR A 33 -2.06 -8.26 11.25
C TYR A 33 -2.07 -9.60 10.52
N THR A 34 -2.89 -9.69 9.49
CA THR A 34 -3.10 -10.95 8.76
C THR A 34 -2.46 -10.96 7.38
N THR A 35 -2.19 -9.79 6.81
CA THR A 35 -1.74 -9.69 5.42
C THR A 35 -0.72 -8.58 5.27
N VAL A 36 0.32 -8.86 4.50
CA VAL A 36 1.31 -7.87 4.09
C VAL A 36 1.23 -7.75 2.57
N ILE A 37 0.98 -6.55 2.07
CA ILE A 37 0.97 -6.28 0.62
C ILE A 37 2.20 -5.44 0.30
N ASP A 38 3.05 -5.98 -0.55
CA ASP A 38 4.34 -5.42 -0.92
C ASP A 38 4.26 -4.84 -2.33
N LEU A 39 4.39 -3.52 -2.44
CA LEU A 39 4.32 -2.83 -3.73
C LEU A 39 5.67 -2.69 -4.43
N ARG A 40 6.75 -3.17 -3.82
CA ARG A 40 8.07 -3.04 -4.41
C ARG A 40 8.26 -4.04 -5.54
N THR A 41 9.04 -3.66 -6.53
CA THR A 41 9.34 -4.55 -7.65
C THR A 41 10.38 -5.58 -7.22
N SER A 42 10.51 -6.65 -8.02
CA SER A 42 11.42 -7.74 -7.69
C SER A 42 12.89 -7.33 -7.66
N SER A 43 13.24 -6.25 -8.36
CA SER A 43 14.62 -5.77 -8.41
C SER A 43 15.02 -4.93 -7.19
N GLU A 44 14.07 -4.52 -6.36
CA GLU A 44 14.38 -3.69 -5.20
C GLU A 44 14.83 -4.55 -4.04
N ASP A 45 15.91 -4.12 -3.41
CA ASP A 45 16.48 -4.83 -2.27
C ASP A 45 15.71 -4.48 -1.00
N ARG A 46 15.15 -5.50 -0.35
CA ARG A 46 14.36 -5.31 0.88
C ARG A 46 15.19 -5.51 2.16
N GLY A 47 16.42 -5.97 2.01
CA GLY A 47 17.28 -6.24 3.15
C GLY A 47 16.96 -7.53 3.89
N LEU A 48 15.99 -8.31 3.42
CA LEU A 48 15.59 -9.58 4.03
C LEU A 48 14.83 -10.41 3.01
N ASN A 49 14.64 -11.69 3.29
CA ASN A 49 13.77 -12.55 2.49
C ASN A 49 12.35 -12.36 2.98
N GLU A 50 11.68 -11.32 2.48
CA GLU A 50 10.39 -10.91 3.01
C GLU A 50 9.29 -11.97 2.89
N PRO A 51 9.11 -12.64 1.74
CA PRO A 51 8.06 -13.67 1.66
C PRO A 51 8.22 -14.75 2.72
N LYS A 52 9.46 -15.16 2.96
CA LYS A 52 9.74 -16.19 3.97
C LYS A 52 9.44 -15.68 5.38
N VAL A 53 9.93 -14.48 5.72
CA VAL A 53 9.73 -13.90 7.05
C VAL A 53 8.25 -13.73 7.34
N VAL A 54 7.50 -13.15 6.40
CA VAL A 54 6.07 -12.91 6.57
C VAL A 54 5.31 -14.22 6.76
N SER A 55 5.62 -15.23 5.93
CA SER A 55 4.96 -16.54 6.02
C SER A 55 5.27 -17.23 7.34
N GLU A 56 6.50 -17.16 7.80
CA GLU A 56 6.90 -17.80 9.07
C GLU A 56 6.22 -17.15 10.26
N LEU A 57 5.83 -15.88 10.12
CA LEU A 57 5.10 -15.18 11.17
C LEU A 57 3.59 -15.40 11.11
N GLY A 58 3.12 -16.21 10.17
CA GLY A 58 1.71 -16.55 10.06
C GLY A 58 0.87 -15.55 9.30
N MET A 59 1.49 -14.60 8.63
CA MET A 59 0.77 -13.62 7.80
C MET A 59 0.83 -14.02 6.33
N ASN A 60 -0.18 -13.59 5.57
CA ASN A 60 -0.20 -13.79 4.13
C ASN A 60 0.67 -12.74 3.44
N TYR A 61 1.52 -13.18 2.52
CA TYR A 61 2.35 -12.27 1.75
C TYR A 61 1.76 -12.11 0.35
N VAL A 62 1.52 -10.86 -0.04
CA VAL A 62 1.00 -10.53 -1.37
C VAL A 62 1.98 -9.59 -2.05
N SER A 63 2.44 -9.97 -3.24
CA SER A 63 3.29 -9.10 -4.06
C SER A 63 2.44 -8.46 -5.15
N LEU A 64 2.40 -7.13 -5.15
CA LEU A 64 1.72 -6.34 -6.19
C LEU A 64 2.72 -5.28 -6.66
N PRO A 65 3.65 -5.66 -7.56
CA PRO A 65 4.74 -4.75 -7.94
C PRO A 65 4.21 -3.51 -8.65
N ILE A 66 4.59 -2.35 -8.14
CA ILE A 66 4.25 -1.06 -8.74
C ILE A 66 5.55 -0.38 -9.15
N GLY A 67 5.84 -0.43 -10.44
CA GLY A 67 6.98 0.27 -11.02
C GLY A 67 6.55 1.62 -11.58
N ASN A 68 7.37 2.18 -12.46
CA ASN A 68 7.13 3.52 -13.01
C ASN A 68 5.80 3.64 -13.76
N ASP A 69 5.37 2.56 -14.40
CA ASP A 69 4.12 2.55 -15.19
C ASP A 69 2.96 1.93 -14.40
N GLY A 70 3.13 1.74 -13.11
CA GLY A 70 2.17 1.01 -12.29
C GLY A 70 1.07 1.85 -11.66
N LEU A 71 1.13 3.17 -11.77
CA LEU A 71 0.10 4.04 -11.18
C LEU A 71 -1.13 4.06 -12.09
N THR A 72 -1.93 3.00 -12.00
CA THR A 72 -3.09 2.82 -12.89
C THR A 72 -4.31 2.42 -12.06
N PHE A 73 -5.50 2.71 -12.59
CA PHE A 73 -6.73 2.23 -11.98
C PHE A 73 -6.83 0.70 -12.03
N GLU A 74 -6.22 0.06 -13.03
CA GLU A 74 -6.21 -1.40 -13.09
C GLU A 74 -5.51 -1.99 -11.87
N ASN A 75 -4.33 -1.48 -11.54
CA ASN A 75 -3.62 -1.95 -10.35
C ASN A 75 -4.36 -1.58 -9.07
N ALA A 76 -5.02 -0.44 -9.05
CA ALA A 76 -5.83 -0.05 -7.89
C ALA A 76 -7.01 -1.00 -7.69
N LYS A 77 -7.62 -1.49 -8.76
CA LYS A 77 -8.68 -2.49 -8.66
C LYS A 77 -8.15 -3.81 -8.10
N ILE A 78 -6.96 -4.21 -8.53
CA ILE A 78 -6.31 -5.42 -7.99
C ILE A 78 -6.04 -5.24 -6.50
N LEU A 79 -5.52 -4.08 -6.12
CA LEU A 79 -5.30 -3.77 -4.70
C LEU A 79 -6.59 -3.89 -3.91
N ASN A 80 -7.68 -3.31 -4.41
CA ASN A 80 -8.97 -3.38 -3.73
C ASN A 80 -9.43 -4.82 -3.50
N LYS A 81 -9.19 -5.70 -4.47
CA LYS A 81 -9.54 -7.12 -4.29
C LYS A 81 -8.78 -7.74 -3.13
N TYR A 82 -7.47 -7.49 -3.06
CA TYR A 82 -6.68 -8.03 -1.95
C TYR A 82 -7.14 -7.47 -0.61
N LEU A 83 -7.47 -6.17 -0.56
CA LEU A 83 -7.96 -5.56 0.66
C LEU A 83 -9.29 -6.17 1.11
N GLU A 84 -10.19 -6.45 0.16
CA GLU A 84 -11.48 -7.07 0.46
C GLU A 84 -11.34 -8.52 0.95
N GLN A 85 -10.34 -9.22 0.44
CA GLN A 85 -10.12 -10.63 0.79
C GLN A 85 -9.42 -10.81 2.13
N ALA A 86 -8.81 -9.76 2.65
CA ALA A 86 -8.06 -9.85 3.90
C ALA A 86 -8.99 -10.11 5.08
N SER A 87 -8.60 -11.04 5.96
CA SER A 87 -9.41 -11.43 7.10
C SER A 87 -9.19 -10.55 8.33
N GLY A 88 -8.28 -9.59 8.26
CA GLY A 88 -7.96 -8.69 9.38
C GLY A 88 -7.11 -7.53 8.91
N PRO A 89 -6.42 -6.86 9.83
CA PRO A 89 -5.64 -5.67 9.46
C PRO A 89 -4.56 -5.98 8.43
N VAL A 90 -4.33 -5.04 7.53
CA VAL A 90 -3.40 -5.15 6.41
C VAL A 90 -2.26 -4.15 6.57
N LEU A 91 -1.05 -4.63 6.38
CA LEU A 91 0.12 -3.76 6.22
C LEU A 91 0.39 -3.60 4.73
N LEU A 92 0.35 -2.37 4.24
CA LEU A 92 0.62 -2.04 2.85
C LEU A 92 1.91 -1.23 2.81
N HIS A 93 2.93 -1.72 2.11
CA HIS A 93 4.22 -1.02 2.12
C HIS A 93 4.87 -0.93 0.76
N CYS A 94 5.80 0.00 0.66
CA CYS A 94 6.72 0.13 -0.48
C CYS A 94 8.09 0.49 0.09
N GLY A 95 8.89 1.31 -0.60
CA GLY A 95 10.18 1.73 -0.05
C GLY A 95 10.06 2.87 0.95
N SER A 96 9.22 3.86 0.66
CA SER A 96 9.09 5.09 1.45
C SER A 96 7.65 5.52 1.71
N SER A 97 6.71 4.64 1.50
CA SER A 97 5.25 4.89 1.62
C SER A 97 4.66 5.81 0.54
N ASN A 98 5.47 6.34 -0.35
CA ASN A 98 5.00 7.24 -1.43
C ASN A 98 4.08 6.50 -2.42
N ARG A 99 4.48 5.31 -2.87
CA ARG A 99 3.65 4.47 -3.75
C ARG A 99 2.40 3.98 -3.03
N VAL A 100 2.50 3.71 -1.74
CA VAL A 100 1.34 3.33 -0.93
C VAL A 100 0.29 4.44 -0.98
N GLY A 101 0.72 5.68 -0.72
CA GLY A 101 -0.20 6.82 -0.78
C GLY A 101 -0.80 7.01 -2.16
N ALA A 102 0.02 6.86 -3.20
CA ALA A 102 -0.45 6.97 -4.58
C ALA A 102 -1.53 5.94 -4.89
N MET A 103 -1.28 4.68 -4.56
CA MET A 103 -2.23 3.61 -4.85
C MET A 103 -3.50 3.72 -4.01
N LEU A 104 -3.39 4.18 -2.77
CA LEU A 104 -4.58 4.39 -1.94
C LEU A 104 -5.45 5.51 -2.48
N ALA A 105 -4.85 6.59 -3.00
CA ALA A 105 -5.63 7.65 -3.63
C ALA A 105 -6.43 7.11 -4.82
N LEU A 106 -5.79 6.32 -5.69
CA LEU A 106 -6.47 5.71 -6.83
C LEU A 106 -7.56 4.73 -6.38
N SER A 107 -7.26 3.94 -5.36
CA SER A 107 -8.20 2.99 -4.79
C SER A 107 -9.46 3.69 -4.25
N LYS A 108 -9.29 4.81 -3.57
CA LYS A 108 -10.43 5.55 -3.00
C LYS A 108 -11.26 6.21 -4.08
N LYS A 109 -10.64 6.67 -5.16
CA LYS A 109 -11.40 7.20 -6.30
C LYS A 109 -12.32 6.13 -6.89
N ILE A 110 -11.83 4.91 -7.04
CA ILE A 110 -12.64 3.79 -7.53
C ILE A 110 -13.84 3.55 -6.61
N SER A 111 -13.64 3.72 -5.31
CA SER A 111 -14.69 3.51 -4.31
C SER A 111 -15.71 4.65 -4.25
N GLY A 112 -15.58 5.65 -5.10
CA GLY A 112 -16.54 6.76 -5.19
C GLY A 112 -16.16 8.00 -4.41
N ILE A 113 -14.98 8.04 -3.82
CA ILE A 113 -14.50 9.22 -3.09
C ILE A 113 -14.00 10.25 -4.10
N ASP A 114 -14.32 11.54 -3.86
CA ASP A 114 -13.91 12.58 -4.79
C ASP A 114 -12.39 12.77 -4.79
N ILE A 115 -11.89 13.47 -5.81
CA ILE A 115 -10.45 13.63 -6.03
C ILE A 115 -9.77 14.28 -4.83
N ASN A 116 -10.36 15.34 -4.29
CA ASN A 116 -9.72 16.06 -3.17
C ASN A 116 -9.60 15.18 -1.92
N ASN A 117 -10.65 14.44 -1.60
CA ASN A 117 -10.62 13.55 -0.44
C ASN A 117 -9.73 12.33 -0.69
N ALA A 118 -9.72 11.80 -1.91
CA ALA A 118 -8.84 10.70 -2.27
C ALA A 118 -7.37 11.12 -2.12
N LEU A 119 -7.02 12.32 -2.58
CA LEU A 119 -5.66 12.85 -2.41
C LEU A 119 -5.30 13.06 -0.95
N SER A 120 -6.24 13.55 -0.14
CA SER A 120 -6.02 13.73 1.28
C SER A 120 -5.68 12.41 1.96
N ILE A 121 -6.40 11.34 1.62
CA ILE A 121 -6.12 10.00 2.14
C ILE A 121 -4.73 9.55 1.69
N GLY A 122 -4.40 9.76 0.40
CA GLY A 122 -3.09 9.41 -0.12
C GLY A 122 -1.97 10.12 0.60
N ARG A 123 -2.13 11.43 0.86
CA ARG A 123 -1.14 12.21 1.59
C ARG A 123 -0.95 11.69 3.01
N SER A 124 -2.04 11.34 3.68
CA SER A 124 -1.97 10.77 5.03
C SER A 124 -1.23 9.44 5.03
N ALA A 125 -1.25 8.71 3.93
CA ALA A 125 -0.58 7.42 3.80
C ALA A 125 0.85 7.53 3.27
N GLY A 126 1.33 8.73 2.97
CA GLY A 126 2.73 8.92 2.58
C GLY A 126 2.95 9.45 1.17
N LEU A 127 1.90 9.80 0.45
CA LEU A 127 2.04 10.38 -0.90
C LEU A 127 2.82 11.68 -0.85
N THR A 128 3.90 11.76 -1.60
CA THR A 128 4.76 12.94 -1.68
C THR A 128 5.12 13.23 -3.14
N SER A 129 6.26 12.77 -3.61
CA SER A 129 6.74 13.10 -4.94
C SER A 129 5.88 12.58 -6.08
N LEU A 130 5.08 11.55 -5.84
CA LEU A 130 4.20 10.98 -6.88
C LEU A 130 2.87 11.71 -7.01
N GLU A 131 2.63 12.76 -6.22
CA GLU A 131 1.33 13.41 -6.20
C GLU A 131 0.90 13.93 -7.58
N ASN A 132 1.80 14.58 -8.33
CA ASN A 132 1.44 15.10 -9.65
C ASN A 132 1.08 13.98 -10.62
N ALA A 133 1.78 12.85 -10.57
CA ALA A 133 1.46 11.70 -11.40
C ALA A 133 0.09 11.13 -11.05
N VAL A 134 -0.23 11.08 -9.77
CA VAL A 134 -1.54 10.60 -9.30
C VAL A 134 -2.65 11.54 -9.76
N ILE A 135 -2.46 12.84 -9.64
CA ILE A 135 -3.45 13.83 -10.09
C ILE A 135 -3.76 13.64 -11.57
N LYS A 136 -2.74 13.44 -12.38
CA LYS A 136 -2.94 13.17 -13.80
C LYS A 136 -3.84 11.97 -14.04
N VAL A 137 -3.58 10.87 -13.33
CA VAL A 137 -4.39 9.66 -13.48
C VAL A 137 -5.82 9.91 -12.99
N LEU A 138 -5.98 10.58 -11.86
CA LEU A 138 -7.30 10.86 -11.30
C LEU A 138 -8.15 11.71 -12.25
N LYS A 139 -7.53 12.60 -13.00
CA LYS A 139 -8.23 13.49 -13.94
C LYS A 139 -8.35 12.91 -15.35
N SER A 140 -7.78 11.75 -15.61
CA SER A 140 -7.66 11.22 -16.97
C SER A 140 -8.95 10.62 -17.53
N ASN A 141 -9.98 10.44 -16.72
CA ASN A 141 -11.23 9.79 -17.13
C ASN A 141 -11.06 8.35 -17.63
N LYS A 142 -9.93 7.72 -17.28
CA LYS A 142 -9.69 6.32 -17.67
C LYS A 142 -10.51 5.36 -16.84
N PHE A 143 -10.94 5.79 -15.66
CA PHE A 143 -11.84 5.01 -14.85
C PHE A 143 -13.26 5.43 -15.20
N LYS A 144 -14.03 4.53 -15.78
CA LYS A 144 -15.42 4.78 -16.13
C LYS A 144 -16.30 3.78 -15.40
N GLU A 145 -17.45 4.28 -14.95
CA GLU A 145 -18.47 3.44 -14.35
C GLU A 145 -19.38 2.97 -15.46
N ASP A 146 -19.17 1.81 -15.92
CA ASP A 146 -20.06 1.27 -16.97
C ASP A 146 -20.91 0.18 -16.43
#